data_59add3e89c1f9ff0fd965a864b0b51b8
#
_entry.id   59add3e89c1f9ff0fd965a864b0b51b8
#
_cell.length_a   1.000
_cell.length_b   1.000
_cell.length_c   1.000
_cell.angle_alpha   90.00
_cell.angle_beta   90.00
_cell.angle_gamma   90.00
#
_symmetry.space_group_name_H-M   'P 1'
#
loop_
_entity.id
_entity.type
_entity.pdbx_description
1 polymer ?
#
loop_
_entity_poly.entity_id
_entity_poly.type
_entity_poly.pdbx_seq_one_letter_code
_entity_poly.pdbx_strand_id
1 'polypeptide(L)'
;MSAETEALSEQIKQSVALLRRHLDWDVATTRLAELNHRVEDPDLWNDADAAQKLMRERTTLANQIEGVQRIESEVESTLELVELAEMEGDESLVQDAVQTLRAIAEDVRKREIESLLSGEADSNDCYVEVNAGAGGTEAQDWAEMLLRMYTRWAEQHGYKVTFIEGSEGEQAGIKSATIQVSGPNAYGWLKTEAGVHRLVRISPFDAAARRQTSFASVWVYPVVDDSIEIDINDSDLRVDTFRASGAGGQHVNKTDSAIRITHIPTGIVVACQTDRSQHRNRAKAMEMLRARMYEAELQKREAAAAQTEASKTDIGWGHQIRSYVLAPYQLVKDLRTGVEKGNPGAVLDGALDDFMSASLAQSVGATRSEASASAQ
;
A
#
# COMPACT_ATOMS: atom_id res chain seq x y z
N MET A 1 -18.49 -31.09 -18.89
CA MET A 1 -17.64 -30.32 -17.93
C MET A 1 -18.00 -30.72 -16.49
N SER A 2 -16.99 -30.78 -15.62
CA SER A 2 -17.24 -31.02 -14.20
C SER A 2 -17.92 -29.82 -13.55
N ALA A 3 -18.67 -30.00 -12.46
CA ALA A 3 -19.30 -28.90 -11.73
C ALA A 3 -18.28 -27.87 -11.20
N GLU A 4 -17.04 -28.31 -10.91
CA GLU A 4 -15.95 -27.45 -10.50
C GLU A 4 -15.47 -26.53 -11.64
N THR A 5 -15.31 -27.09 -12.84
CA THR A 5 -14.88 -26.32 -14.03
C THR A 5 -15.92 -25.26 -14.39
N GLU A 6 -17.21 -25.61 -14.33
CA GLU A 6 -18.30 -24.66 -14.58
C GLU A 6 -18.32 -23.54 -13.54
N ALA A 7 -18.16 -23.86 -12.25
CA ALA A 7 -18.11 -22.88 -11.18
C ALA A 7 -16.92 -21.90 -11.31
N LEU A 8 -15.72 -22.41 -11.61
CA LEU A 8 -14.53 -21.59 -11.85
C LEU A 8 -14.70 -20.68 -13.07
N SER A 9 -15.21 -21.23 -14.18
CA SER A 9 -15.48 -20.46 -15.41
C SER A 9 -16.47 -19.33 -15.15
N GLU A 10 -17.56 -19.61 -14.45
CA GLU A 10 -18.57 -18.59 -14.13
C GLU A 10 -18.01 -17.52 -13.20
N GLN A 11 -17.24 -17.91 -12.18
CA GLN A 11 -16.56 -16.98 -11.29
C GLN A 11 -15.61 -16.05 -12.06
N ILE A 12 -14.76 -16.60 -12.95
CA ILE A 12 -13.84 -15.80 -13.76
C ILE A 12 -14.62 -14.84 -14.66
N LYS A 13 -15.67 -15.30 -15.35
CA LYS A 13 -16.49 -14.43 -16.21
C LYS A 13 -17.14 -13.27 -15.44
N GLN A 14 -17.62 -13.51 -14.23
CA GLN A 14 -18.19 -12.47 -13.39
C GLN A 14 -17.14 -11.45 -12.97
N SER A 15 -15.96 -11.89 -12.55
CA SER A 15 -14.86 -11.00 -12.20
C SER A 15 -14.33 -10.21 -13.40
N VAL A 16 -14.22 -10.80 -14.58
CA VAL A 16 -13.86 -10.11 -15.82
C VAL A 16 -14.90 -9.05 -16.19
N ALA A 17 -16.19 -9.36 -16.04
CA ALA A 17 -17.25 -8.37 -16.28
C ALA A 17 -17.18 -7.19 -15.30
N LEU A 18 -16.79 -7.45 -14.03
CA LEU A 18 -16.52 -6.39 -13.06
C LEU A 18 -15.31 -5.55 -13.44
N LEU A 19 -14.19 -6.17 -13.86
CA LEU A 19 -13.00 -5.47 -14.33
C LEU A 19 -13.32 -4.55 -15.51
N ARG A 20 -14.06 -5.04 -16.51
CA ARG A 20 -14.49 -4.23 -17.67
C ARG A 20 -15.35 -3.04 -17.26
N ARG A 21 -16.25 -3.24 -16.30
CA ARG A 21 -17.09 -2.16 -15.76
C ARG A 21 -16.28 -1.12 -14.98
N HIS A 22 -15.28 -1.55 -14.20
CA HIS A 22 -14.41 -0.64 -13.46
C HIS A 22 -13.52 0.18 -14.38
N LEU A 23 -13.07 -0.43 -15.48
CA LEU A 23 -12.21 0.22 -16.46
C LEU A 23 -13.00 1.17 -17.38
N ASP A 24 -14.34 1.18 -17.33
CA ASP A 24 -15.18 1.84 -18.34
C ASP A 24 -14.74 1.47 -19.75
N TRP A 25 -14.82 0.16 -20.07
CA TRP A 25 -14.18 -0.48 -21.20
C TRP A 25 -14.24 0.30 -22.51
N ASP A 26 -15.42 0.82 -22.87
CA ASP A 26 -15.62 1.54 -24.13
C ASP A 26 -14.89 2.89 -24.13
N VAL A 27 -14.87 3.58 -23.00
CA VAL A 27 -14.13 4.83 -22.82
C VAL A 27 -12.63 4.57 -22.82
N ALA A 28 -12.18 3.54 -22.10
CA ALA A 28 -10.78 3.17 -22.00
C ALA A 28 -10.18 2.77 -23.35
N THR A 29 -10.89 1.97 -24.14
CA THR A 29 -10.43 1.57 -25.49
C THR A 29 -10.36 2.77 -26.43
N THR A 30 -11.35 3.66 -26.41
CA THR A 30 -11.34 4.91 -27.18
C THR A 30 -10.17 5.80 -26.75
N ARG A 31 -9.97 5.94 -25.44
CA ARG A 31 -8.88 6.73 -24.89
C ARG A 31 -7.50 6.18 -25.26
N LEU A 32 -7.32 4.86 -25.22
CA LEU A 32 -6.07 4.23 -25.69
C LEU A 32 -5.79 4.50 -27.16
N ALA A 33 -6.81 4.48 -28.00
CA ALA A 33 -6.67 4.83 -29.42
C ALA A 33 -6.24 6.30 -29.63
N GLU A 34 -6.82 7.22 -28.86
CA GLU A 34 -6.41 8.63 -28.86
C GLU A 34 -4.96 8.81 -28.41
N LEU A 35 -4.57 8.13 -27.32
CA LEU A 35 -3.21 8.20 -26.78
C LEU A 35 -2.20 7.63 -27.79
N ASN A 36 -2.52 6.52 -28.46
CA ASN A 36 -1.69 5.96 -29.51
C ASN A 36 -1.49 6.96 -30.67
N HIS A 37 -2.54 7.64 -31.09
CA HIS A 37 -2.44 8.66 -32.13
C HIS A 37 -1.58 9.86 -31.69
N ARG A 38 -1.71 10.29 -30.42
CA ARG A 38 -0.92 11.40 -29.88
C ARG A 38 0.56 11.08 -29.73
N VAL A 39 0.93 9.83 -29.51
CA VAL A 39 2.34 9.39 -29.45
C VAL A 39 3.03 9.50 -30.83
N GLU A 40 2.27 9.42 -31.91
CA GLU A 40 2.77 9.57 -33.29
C GLU A 40 3.03 11.04 -33.68
N ASP A 41 2.55 12.00 -32.87
CA ASP A 41 2.75 13.43 -33.10
C ASP A 41 4.19 13.84 -32.76
N PRO A 42 4.97 14.34 -33.76
CA PRO A 42 6.34 14.79 -33.52
C PRO A 42 6.46 15.93 -32.50
N ASP A 43 5.44 16.77 -32.39
CA ASP A 43 5.45 17.94 -31.51
C ASP A 43 5.37 17.55 -30.02
N LEU A 44 4.86 16.37 -29.70
CA LEU A 44 4.84 15.84 -28.33
C LEU A 44 6.24 15.77 -27.72
N TRP A 45 7.23 15.42 -28.51
CA TRP A 45 8.61 15.20 -28.03
C TRP A 45 9.40 16.49 -27.76
N ASN A 46 8.81 17.64 -28.05
CA ASN A 46 9.37 18.94 -27.71
C ASN A 46 9.18 19.27 -26.22
N ASP A 47 8.22 18.60 -25.53
CA ASP A 47 7.97 18.71 -24.09
C ASP A 47 8.16 17.34 -23.42
N ALA A 48 9.31 17.15 -22.79
CA ALA A 48 9.69 15.87 -22.20
C ALA A 48 8.74 15.44 -21.05
N ASP A 49 8.25 16.38 -20.25
CA ASP A 49 7.37 16.09 -19.11
C ASP A 49 5.96 15.70 -19.60
N ALA A 50 5.43 16.41 -20.59
CA ALA A 50 4.15 16.06 -21.22
C ALA A 50 4.23 14.70 -21.91
N ALA A 51 5.32 14.42 -22.64
CA ALA A 51 5.56 13.13 -23.26
C ALA A 51 5.63 11.99 -22.25
N GLN A 52 6.34 12.19 -21.15
CA GLN A 52 6.46 11.18 -20.10
C GLN A 52 5.11 10.86 -19.43
N LYS A 53 4.31 11.88 -19.12
CA LYS A 53 2.96 11.71 -18.54
C LYS A 53 2.05 10.92 -19.50
N LEU A 54 2.03 11.31 -20.77
CA LEU A 54 1.22 10.65 -21.79
C LEU A 54 1.64 9.20 -22.01
N MET A 55 2.94 8.92 -22.04
CA MET A 55 3.47 7.56 -22.15
C MET A 55 3.14 6.69 -20.95
N ARG A 56 3.18 7.25 -19.73
CA ARG A 56 2.74 6.53 -18.51
C ARG A 56 1.25 6.18 -18.59
N GLU A 57 0.39 7.16 -18.90
CA GLU A 57 -1.06 6.96 -19.06
C GLU A 57 -1.35 5.87 -20.09
N ARG A 58 -0.72 5.99 -21.28
CA ARG A 58 -0.86 5.01 -22.36
C ARG A 58 -0.46 3.60 -21.92
N THR A 59 0.72 3.46 -21.30
CA THR A 59 1.26 2.16 -20.87
C THR A 59 0.36 1.51 -19.81
N THR A 60 -0.09 2.27 -18.84
CA THR A 60 -1.00 1.79 -17.79
C THR A 60 -2.31 1.29 -18.41
N LEU A 61 -2.93 2.10 -19.29
CA LEU A 61 -4.20 1.76 -19.92
C LEU A 61 -4.07 0.57 -20.88
N ALA A 62 -2.98 0.51 -21.66
CA ALA A 62 -2.69 -0.63 -22.55
C ALA A 62 -2.54 -1.93 -21.73
N ASN A 63 -1.76 -1.92 -20.64
CA ASN A 63 -1.55 -3.09 -19.81
C ASN A 63 -2.87 -3.59 -19.18
N GLN A 64 -3.75 -2.67 -18.77
CA GLN A 64 -5.06 -3.03 -18.21
C GLN A 64 -5.96 -3.69 -19.26
N ILE A 65 -6.07 -3.10 -20.46
CA ILE A 65 -6.89 -3.62 -21.57
C ILE A 65 -6.35 -4.97 -22.05
N GLU A 66 -5.04 -5.05 -22.34
CA GLU A 66 -4.38 -6.28 -22.79
C GLU A 66 -4.49 -7.39 -21.74
N GLY A 67 -4.39 -7.02 -20.46
CA GLY A 67 -4.54 -7.97 -19.37
C GLY A 67 -5.93 -8.61 -19.33
N VAL A 68 -6.99 -7.84 -19.52
CA VAL A 68 -8.37 -8.37 -19.57
C VAL A 68 -8.56 -9.25 -20.81
N GLN A 69 -8.12 -8.80 -21.99
CA GLN A 69 -8.22 -9.55 -23.24
C GLN A 69 -7.48 -10.89 -23.19
N ARG A 70 -6.28 -10.88 -22.58
CA ARG A 70 -5.49 -12.10 -22.38
C ARG A 70 -6.25 -13.10 -21.53
N ILE A 71 -6.82 -12.68 -20.41
CA ILE A 71 -7.61 -13.53 -19.52
C ILE A 71 -8.80 -14.13 -20.25
N GLU A 72 -9.55 -13.32 -21.01
CA GLU A 72 -10.70 -13.81 -21.78
C GLU A 72 -10.27 -14.91 -22.76
N SER A 73 -9.17 -14.69 -23.51
CA SER A 73 -8.63 -15.67 -24.45
C SER A 73 -8.09 -16.94 -23.78
N GLU A 74 -7.38 -16.79 -22.64
CA GLU A 74 -6.86 -17.93 -21.89
C GLU A 74 -7.98 -18.80 -21.30
N VAL A 75 -9.06 -18.19 -20.80
CA VAL A 75 -10.24 -18.92 -20.31
C VAL A 75 -10.91 -19.68 -21.44
N GLU A 76 -11.15 -19.04 -22.60
CA GLU A 76 -11.78 -19.66 -23.75
C GLU A 76 -10.96 -20.87 -24.23
N SER A 77 -9.67 -20.68 -24.46
CA SER A 77 -8.76 -21.75 -24.89
C SER A 77 -8.68 -22.90 -23.87
N THR A 78 -8.71 -22.59 -22.57
CA THR A 78 -8.63 -23.62 -21.53
C THR A 78 -9.94 -24.42 -21.44
N LEU A 79 -11.11 -23.77 -21.66
CA LEU A 79 -12.39 -24.45 -21.69
C LEU A 79 -12.51 -25.38 -22.92
N GLU A 80 -12.05 -24.94 -24.08
CA GLU A 80 -11.98 -25.79 -25.29
C GLU A 80 -11.08 -27.00 -25.03
N LEU A 81 -9.94 -26.81 -24.35
CA LEU A 81 -9.05 -27.90 -23.99
C LEU A 81 -9.72 -28.91 -23.03
N VAL A 82 -10.51 -28.44 -22.05
CA VAL A 82 -11.28 -29.31 -21.15
C VAL A 82 -12.28 -30.17 -21.95
N GLU A 83 -13.01 -29.55 -22.87
CA GLU A 83 -14.00 -30.26 -23.69
C GLU A 83 -13.34 -31.35 -24.54
N LEU A 84 -12.22 -31.06 -25.18
CA LEU A 84 -11.43 -32.01 -25.96
C LEU A 84 -10.90 -33.16 -25.11
N ALA A 85 -10.31 -32.86 -23.95
CA ALA A 85 -9.75 -33.84 -23.04
C ALA A 85 -10.85 -34.80 -22.47
N GLU A 86 -12.03 -34.26 -22.16
CA GLU A 86 -13.20 -35.11 -21.76
C GLU A 86 -13.67 -36.04 -22.90
N MET A 87 -13.67 -35.55 -24.14
CA MET A 87 -14.05 -36.37 -25.30
C MET A 87 -13.05 -37.53 -25.54
N GLU A 88 -11.75 -37.28 -25.29
CA GLU A 88 -10.69 -38.27 -25.45
C GLU A 88 -10.52 -39.17 -24.21
N GLY A 89 -11.15 -38.83 -23.08
CA GLY A 89 -11.05 -39.54 -21.80
C GLY A 89 -9.70 -39.38 -21.10
N ASP A 90 -8.99 -38.29 -21.38
CA ASP A 90 -7.69 -37.95 -20.76
C ASP A 90 -7.88 -37.17 -19.46
N GLU A 91 -8.00 -37.90 -18.34
CA GLU A 91 -8.17 -37.33 -17.02
C GLU A 91 -6.98 -36.45 -16.57
N SER A 92 -5.76 -36.76 -17.06
CA SER A 92 -4.57 -35.98 -16.70
C SER A 92 -4.66 -34.59 -17.31
N LEU A 93 -5.03 -34.49 -18.59
CA LEU A 93 -5.17 -33.23 -19.29
C LEU A 93 -6.31 -32.39 -18.72
N VAL A 94 -7.41 -33.03 -18.28
CA VAL A 94 -8.50 -32.33 -17.56
C VAL A 94 -8.01 -31.72 -16.24
N GLN A 95 -7.20 -32.45 -15.46
CA GLN A 95 -6.64 -31.94 -14.21
C GLN A 95 -5.70 -30.76 -14.43
N ASP A 96 -4.84 -30.82 -15.45
CA ASP A 96 -3.93 -29.72 -15.80
C ASP A 96 -4.71 -28.46 -16.23
N ALA A 97 -5.77 -28.64 -17.02
CA ALA A 97 -6.64 -27.54 -17.42
C ALA A 97 -7.40 -26.92 -16.24
N VAL A 98 -7.87 -27.71 -15.29
CA VAL A 98 -8.50 -27.20 -14.05
C VAL A 98 -7.50 -26.42 -13.20
N GLN A 99 -6.25 -26.87 -13.10
CA GLN A 99 -5.20 -26.09 -12.41
C GLN A 99 -4.94 -24.76 -13.11
N THR A 100 -4.92 -24.75 -14.45
CA THR A 100 -4.79 -23.51 -15.23
C THR A 100 -5.96 -22.56 -14.95
N LEU A 101 -7.21 -23.04 -14.92
CA LEU A 101 -8.37 -22.21 -14.56
C LEU A 101 -8.26 -21.64 -13.13
N ARG A 102 -7.76 -22.40 -12.18
CA ARG A 102 -7.52 -21.90 -10.82
C ARG A 102 -6.47 -20.79 -10.81
N ALA A 103 -5.38 -20.94 -11.55
CA ALA A 103 -4.35 -19.91 -11.67
C ALA A 103 -4.91 -18.62 -12.32
N ILE A 104 -5.74 -18.77 -13.37
CA ILE A 104 -6.44 -17.65 -14.00
C ILE A 104 -7.38 -16.97 -12.99
N ALA A 105 -8.14 -17.73 -12.21
CA ALA A 105 -9.05 -17.17 -11.19
C ALA A 105 -8.30 -16.33 -10.14
N GLU A 106 -7.12 -16.78 -9.73
CA GLU A 106 -6.26 -16.01 -8.81
C GLU A 106 -5.70 -14.74 -9.47
N ASP A 107 -5.25 -14.80 -10.74
CA ASP A 107 -4.77 -13.60 -11.47
C ASP A 107 -5.90 -12.57 -11.65
N VAL A 108 -7.10 -13.03 -12.00
CA VAL A 108 -8.29 -12.17 -12.12
C VAL A 108 -8.64 -11.51 -10.80
N ARG A 109 -8.64 -12.27 -9.71
CA ARG A 109 -8.88 -11.75 -8.37
C ARG A 109 -7.87 -10.68 -7.98
N LYS A 110 -6.58 -10.91 -8.27
CA LYS A 110 -5.53 -9.91 -8.03
C LYS A 110 -5.79 -8.63 -8.82
N ARG A 111 -6.11 -8.73 -10.10
CA ARG A 111 -6.44 -7.58 -10.95
C ARG A 111 -7.72 -6.86 -10.52
N GLU A 112 -8.73 -7.60 -10.06
CA GLU A 112 -9.94 -7.01 -9.49
C GLU A 112 -9.59 -6.12 -8.29
N ILE A 113 -8.73 -6.59 -7.40
CA ILE A 113 -8.25 -5.82 -6.26
C ILE A 113 -7.40 -4.61 -6.72
N GLU A 114 -6.49 -4.82 -7.68
CA GLU A 114 -5.70 -3.73 -8.27
C GLU A 114 -6.59 -2.66 -8.92
N SER A 115 -7.72 -3.04 -9.51
CA SER A 115 -8.69 -2.09 -10.08
C SER A 115 -9.39 -1.21 -9.03
N LEU A 116 -9.37 -1.63 -7.75
CA LEU A 116 -9.87 -0.83 -6.63
C LEU A 116 -8.87 0.27 -6.23
N LEU A 117 -7.63 0.20 -6.72
CA LEU A 117 -6.58 1.19 -6.52
C LEU A 117 -6.76 2.35 -7.51
N SER A 118 -7.84 3.12 -7.35
CA SER A 118 -8.25 4.19 -8.27
C SER A 118 -7.94 5.60 -7.75
N GLY A 119 -7.33 5.72 -6.59
CA GLY A 119 -6.90 7.01 -6.03
C GLY A 119 -5.75 7.62 -6.85
N GLU A 120 -5.74 8.95 -6.99
CA GLU A 120 -4.74 9.70 -7.75
C GLU A 120 -3.29 9.35 -7.34
N ALA A 121 -3.07 9.08 -6.06
CA ALA A 121 -1.76 8.73 -5.52
C ALA A 121 -1.50 7.22 -5.44
N ASP A 122 -2.48 6.36 -5.72
CA ASP A 122 -2.37 4.90 -5.48
C ASP A 122 -1.25 4.23 -6.26
N SER A 123 -0.93 4.74 -7.45
CA SER A 123 0.16 4.24 -8.29
C SER A 123 1.57 4.61 -7.80
N ASN A 124 1.67 5.49 -6.81
CA ASN A 124 2.96 6.02 -6.35
C ASN A 124 3.70 5.04 -5.44
N ASP A 125 5.00 5.27 -5.33
CA ASP A 125 5.82 4.78 -4.22
C ASP A 125 5.30 5.36 -2.91
N CYS A 126 5.64 4.74 -1.77
CA CYS A 126 5.24 5.28 -0.47
C CYS A 126 6.35 5.25 0.56
N TYR A 127 6.17 6.08 1.57
CA TYR A 127 6.87 5.98 2.84
C TYR A 127 5.97 5.29 3.85
N VAL A 128 6.54 4.34 4.60
CA VAL A 128 5.90 3.67 5.74
C VAL A 128 6.68 4.07 6.98
N GLU A 129 6.02 4.75 7.89
CA GLU A 129 6.58 5.17 9.17
C GLU A 129 5.91 4.40 10.30
N VAL A 130 6.71 3.73 11.11
CA VAL A 130 6.25 2.96 12.26
C VAL A 130 6.73 3.66 13.52
N ASN A 131 5.81 3.93 14.45
CA ASN A 131 6.11 4.59 15.72
C ASN A 131 5.66 3.73 16.88
N ALA A 132 6.52 3.56 17.88
CA ALA A 132 6.17 2.91 19.14
C ALA A 132 5.14 3.75 19.91
N GLY A 133 4.09 3.08 20.42
CA GLY A 133 3.13 3.72 21.31
C GLY A 133 3.64 3.90 22.74
N ALA A 134 2.79 4.41 23.61
CA ALA A 134 3.10 4.51 25.04
C ALA A 134 3.18 3.11 25.66
N GLY A 135 4.36 2.64 26.02
CA GLY A 135 4.56 1.29 26.57
C GLY A 135 6.03 0.89 26.77
N GLY A 136 6.97 1.82 26.61
CA GLY A 136 8.39 1.56 26.83
C GLY A 136 8.94 0.46 25.91
N THR A 137 9.80 -0.42 26.44
CA THR A 137 10.49 -1.48 25.69
C THR A 137 9.54 -2.41 24.90
N GLU A 138 8.39 -2.75 25.47
CA GLU A 138 7.40 -3.61 24.81
C GLU A 138 6.82 -2.98 23.54
N ALA A 139 6.51 -1.69 23.57
CA ALA A 139 5.99 -0.98 22.42
C ALA A 139 7.08 -0.76 21.37
N GLN A 140 8.33 -0.55 21.79
CA GLN A 140 9.49 -0.41 20.91
C GLN A 140 9.81 -1.71 20.16
N ASP A 141 9.75 -2.85 20.84
CA ASP A 141 9.90 -4.17 20.24
C ASP A 141 8.74 -4.47 19.28
N TRP A 142 7.51 -4.11 19.66
CA TRP A 142 6.37 -4.25 18.76
C TRP A 142 6.50 -3.41 17.48
N ALA A 143 6.99 -2.20 17.57
CA ALA A 143 7.25 -1.36 16.41
C ALA A 143 8.29 -1.98 15.47
N GLU A 144 9.35 -2.59 16.00
CA GLU A 144 10.35 -3.32 15.20
C GLU A 144 9.74 -4.54 14.50
N MET A 145 8.89 -5.29 15.19
CA MET A 145 8.16 -6.43 14.60
C MET A 145 7.27 -5.99 13.43
N LEU A 146 6.56 -4.86 13.56
CA LEU A 146 5.75 -4.30 12.48
C LEU A 146 6.60 -3.85 11.29
N LEU A 147 7.71 -3.16 11.54
CA LEU A 147 8.64 -2.75 10.50
C LEU A 147 9.14 -3.95 9.70
N ARG A 148 9.55 -5.02 10.38
CA ARG A 148 9.95 -6.27 9.75
C ARG A 148 8.83 -6.91 8.95
N MET A 149 7.60 -6.91 9.46
CA MET A 149 6.41 -7.45 8.81
C MET A 149 6.16 -6.75 7.47
N TYR A 150 6.17 -5.42 7.43
CA TYR A 150 5.98 -4.66 6.19
C TYR A 150 7.16 -4.80 5.23
N THR A 151 8.38 -4.83 5.73
CA THR A 151 9.57 -5.09 4.90
C THR A 151 9.46 -6.44 4.19
N ARG A 152 9.09 -7.50 4.92
CA ARG A 152 8.92 -8.84 4.34
C ARG A 152 7.79 -8.92 3.33
N TRP A 153 6.65 -8.29 3.64
CA TRP A 153 5.55 -8.21 2.68
C TRP A 153 6.01 -7.54 1.38
N ALA A 154 6.69 -6.41 1.49
CA ALA A 154 7.18 -5.68 0.33
C ALA A 154 8.19 -6.50 -0.50
N GLU A 155 9.14 -7.17 0.15
CA GLU A 155 10.12 -8.04 -0.51
C GLU A 155 9.45 -9.23 -1.23
N GLN A 156 8.46 -9.88 -0.60
CA GLN A 156 7.69 -10.98 -1.19
C GLN A 156 6.93 -10.57 -2.44
N HIS A 157 6.50 -9.31 -2.52
CA HIS A 157 5.79 -8.74 -3.67
C HIS A 157 6.72 -8.08 -4.70
N GLY A 158 8.02 -8.23 -4.55
CA GLY A 158 9.01 -7.69 -5.48
C GLY A 158 9.21 -6.18 -5.40
N TYR A 159 8.73 -5.54 -4.35
CA TYR A 159 9.00 -4.12 -4.10
C TYR A 159 10.43 -3.90 -3.63
N LYS A 160 10.99 -2.76 -4.01
CA LYS A 160 12.27 -2.32 -3.49
C LYS A 160 12.06 -1.57 -2.17
N VAL A 161 12.68 -2.05 -1.10
CA VAL A 161 12.63 -1.38 0.20
C VAL A 161 13.93 -0.63 0.45
N THR A 162 13.83 0.64 0.85
CA THR A 162 14.94 1.49 1.21
C THR A 162 14.72 2.03 2.61
N PHE A 163 15.63 1.75 3.54
CA PHE A 163 15.59 2.32 4.88
C PHE A 163 15.96 3.81 4.82
N ILE A 164 15.13 4.68 5.37
CA ILE A 164 15.31 6.13 5.35
C ILE A 164 15.89 6.63 6.66
N GLU A 165 15.22 6.31 7.77
CA GLU A 165 15.70 6.67 9.10
C GLU A 165 15.12 5.74 10.17
N GLY A 166 15.76 5.73 11.35
CA GLY A 166 15.24 5.04 12.52
C GLY A 166 15.87 5.57 13.78
N SER A 167 15.10 5.50 14.86
CA SER A 167 15.55 5.78 16.21
C SER A 167 15.44 4.51 17.02
N GLU A 168 16.57 4.00 17.48
CA GLU A 168 16.64 2.77 18.29
C GLU A 168 15.95 2.96 19.64
N GLY A 169 15.39 1.87 20.16
CA GLY A 169 14.86 1.78 21.52
C GLY A 169 15.98 1.84 22.55
N GLU A 170 15.62 2.09 23.80
CA GLU A 170 16.61 2.20 24.89
C GLU A 170 17.18 0.85 25.29
N GLN A 171 16.41 -0.23 25.24
CA GLN A 171 16.81 -1.58 25.62
C GLN A 171 16.60 -2.59 24.49
N ALA A 172 15.56 -2.42 23.68
CA ALA A 172 15.23 -3.26 22.54
C ALA A 172 14.29 -2.49 21.58
N GLY A 173 14.21 -2.96 20.34
CA GLY A 173 13.28 -2.45 19.36
C GLY A 173 13.62 -1.03 18.86
N ILE A 174 12.63 -0.36 18.31
CA ILE A 174 12.73 0.98 17.73
C ILE A 174 11.71 1.93 18.35
N LYS A 175 12.09 3.20 18.52
CA LYS A 175 11.15 4.28 18.89
C LYS A 175 10.33 4.69 17.66
N SER A 176 11.00 4.81 16.54
CA SER A 176 10.40 5.09 15.23
C SER A 176 11.32 4.60 14.11
N ALA A 177 10.75 4.26 12.96
CA ALA A 177 11.50 4.03 11.75
C ALA A 177 10.66 4.36 10.52
N THR A 178 11.33 4.79 9.47
CA THR A 178 10.72 5.10 8.17
C THR A 178 11.44 4.31 7.08
N ILE A 179 10.67 3.58 6.28
CA ILE A 179 11.13 2.92 5.05
C ILE A 179 10.42 3.51 3.85
N GLN A 180 11.09 3.54 2.72
CA GLN A 180 10.49 3.82 1.42
C GLN A 180 10.26 2.49 0.71
N VAL A 181 9.04 2.27 0.24
CA VAL A 181 8.65 1.11 -0.58
C VAL A 181 8.39 1.60 -1.99
N SER A 182 9.16 1.10 -2.95
CA SER A 182 9.11 1.53 -4.35
C SER A 182 8.65 0.39 -5.26
N GLY A 183 7.65 0.68 -6.07
CA GLY A 183 7.07 -0.23 -7.06
C GLY A 183 5.61 0.10 -7.37
N PRO A 184 5.01 -0.60 -8.33
CA PRO A 184 3.66 -0.27 -8.81
C PRO A 184 2.62 -0.43 -7.70
N ASN A 185 1.81 0.62 -7.51
CA ASN A 185 0.73 0.66 -6.54
C ASN A 185 1.15 0.46 -5.07
N ALA A 186 2.41 0.74 -4.72
CA ALA A 186 2.91 0.54 -3.36
C ALA A 186 2.10 1.35 -2.34
N TYR A 187 1.81 2.62 -2.63
CA TYR A 187 0.97 3.45 -1.76
C TYR A 187 -0.45 2.91 -1.67
N GLY A 188 -1.06 2.57 -2.79
CA GLY A 188 -2.43 2.08 -2.85
C GLY A 188 -2.70 0.87 -1.96
N TRP A 189 -1.75 -0.07 -1.89
CA TRP A 189 -1.81 -1.22 -1.01
C TRP A 189 -1.56 -0.83 0.45
N LEU A 190 -0.44 -0.17 0.72
CA LEU A 190 0.04 0.07 2.08
C LEU A 190 -0.77 1.15 2.83
N LYS A 191 -1.46 2.07 2.14
CA LYS A 191 -2.36 3.05 2.78
C LYS A 191 -3.44 2.39 3.65
N THR A 192 -3.83 1.15 3.32
CA THR A 192 -4.80 0.37 4.10
C THR A 192 -4.27 -0.04 5.47
N GLU A 193 -2.97 -0.01 5.67
CA GLU A 193 -2.30 -0.38 6.91
C GLU A 193 -2.06 0.79 7.87
N ALA A 194 -2.42 2.01 7.45
CA ALA A 194 -2.31 3.19 8.30
C ALA A 194 -3.27 3.11 9.49
N GLY A 195 -2.72 3.27 10.70
CA GLY A 195 -3.50 3.25 11.94
C GLY A 195 -2.78 2.63 13.12
N VAL A 196 -3.54 2.26 14.14
CA VAL A 196 -3.01 1.69 15.38
C VAL A 196 -3.10 0.16 15.38
N HIS A 197 -1.97 -0.48 15.63
CA HIS A 197 -1.83 -1.93 15.74
C HIS A 197 -1.63 -2.34 17.18
N ARG A 198 -2.44 -3.29 17.66
CA ARG A 198 -2.41 -3.80 19.02
C ARG A 198 -1.78 -5.18 19.08
N LEU A 199 -0.79 -5.37 19.94
CA LEU A 199 -0.19 -6.68 20.24
C LEU A 199 -0.58 -7.12 21.64
N VAL A 200 -0.96 -8.38 21.80
CA VAL A 200 -1.18 -9.06 23.09
C VAL A 200 -0.33 -10.33 23.11
N ARG A 201 0.69 -10.35 23.98
CA ARG A 201 1.59 -11.50 24.13
C ARG A 201 2.09 -11.65 25.57
N ILE A 202 2.75 -12.78 25.84
CA ILE A 202 3.58 -12.91 27.03
C ILE A 202 4.84 -12.10 26.80
N SER A 203 5.18 -11.22 27.73
CA SER A 203 6.34 -10.34 27.62
C SER A 203 7.65 -11.13 27.67
N PRO A 204 8.55 -10.96 26.70
CA PRO A 204 9.90 -11.49 26.77
C PRO A 204 10.82 -10.67 27.70
N PHE A 205 10.40 -9.48 28.13
CA PHE A 205 11.17 -8.56 28.97
C PHE A 205 10.74 -8.62 30.44
N ASP A 206 9.61 -9.25 30.75
CA ASP A 206 9.10 -9.41 32.13
C ASP A 206 9.52 -10.76 32.69
N ALA A 207 10.36 -10.75 33.74
CA ALA A 207 10.81 -11.96 34.44
C ALA A 207 9.63 -12.80 35.00
N ALA A 208 8.47 -12.19 35.21
CA ALA A 208 7.27 -12.88 35.67
C ALA A 208 6.43 -13.46 34.51
N ALA A 209 6.87 -13.33 33.29
CA ALA A 209 6.20 -13.81 32.05
C ALA A 209 4.71 -13.41 31.98
N ARG A 210 4.40 -12.20 32.42
CA ARG A 210 3.02 -11.68 32.40
C ARG A 210 2.60 -11.30 30.98
N ARG A 211 1.31 -11.43 30.72
CA ARG A 211 0.71 -10.98 29.47
C ARG A 211 0.67 -9.46 29.45
N GLN A 212 1.23 -8.87 28.38
CA GLN A 212 1.27 -7.44 28.14
C GLN A 212 0.51 -7.08 26.86
N THR A 213 0.02 -5.86 26.82
CA THR A 213 -0.61 -5.27 25.64
C THR A 213 0.23 -4.08 25.19
N SER A 214 0.65 -4.07 23.94
CA SER A 214 1.47 -3.01 23.34
C SER A 214 0.77 -2.42 22.13
N PHE A 215 1.03 -1.16 21.89
CA PHE A 215 0.49 -0.42 20.76
C PHE A 215 1.62 0.18 19.94
N ALA A 216 1.45 0.19 18.62
CA ALA A 216 2.30 0.95 17.72
C ALA A 216 1.41 1.55 16.64
N SER A 217 1.79 2.69 16.11
CA SER A 217 1.10 3.36 15.01
C SER A 217 1.90 3.24 13.73
N VAL A 218 1.18 3.07 12.63
CA VAL A 218 1.73 3.04 11.28
C VAL A 218 1.14 4.20 10.50
N TRP A 219 2.00 4.96 9.84
CA TRP A 219 1.63 6.02 8.93
C TRP A 219 2.16 5.70 7.54
N VAL A 220 1.31 5.88 6.53
CA VAL A 220 1.69 5.64 5.14
C VAL A 220 1.35 6.89 4.35
N TYR A 221 2.32 7.39 3.59
CA TYR A 221 2.14 8.56 2.76
C TYR A 221 2.86 8.38 1.42
N PRO A 222 2.31 8.91 0.31
CA PRO A 222 2.86 8.69 -1.02
C PRO A 222 4.17 9.44 -1.22
N VAL A 223 5.03 8.91 -2.07
CA VAL A 223 6.09 9.68 -2.69
C VAL A 223 5.45 10.52 -3.78
N VAL A 224 5.57 11.84 -3.66
CA VAL A 224 4.99 12.77 -4.63
C VAL A 224 6.04 13.10 -5.67
N ASP A 225 5.73 12.88 -6.94
CA ASP A 225 6.49 13.46 -8.05
C ASP A 225 6.25 14.98 -8.06
N ASP A 226 7.22 15.75 -8.57
CA ASP A 226 7.20 17.23 -8.61
C ASP A 226 5.98 17.87 -9.33
N SER A 227 5.03 17.05 -9.79
CA SER A 227 3.86 17.49 -10.56
C SER A 227 2.72 18.12 -9.74
N ILE A 228 2.73 18.03 -8.42
CA ILE A 228 1.81 18.79 -7.56
C ILE A 228 2.63 19.90 -6.94
N GLU A 229 2.42 21.14 -7.41
CA GLU A 229 3.03 22.35 -6.87
C GLU A 229 2.58 22.54 -5.41
N ILE A 230 3.29 21.88 -4.49
CA ILE A 230 3.26 22.28 -3.11
C ILE A 230 4.28 23.40 -2.98
N ASP A 231 3.78 24.61 -2.92
CA ASP A 231 4.61 25.80 -2.72
C ASP A 231 5.15 25.79 -1.28
N ILE A 232 6.42 25.40 -1.13
CA ILE A 232 7.09 25.41 0.16
C ILE A 232 8.01 26.63 0.18
N ASN A 233 7.62 27.62 0.95
CA ASN A 233 8.45 28.78 1.17
C ASN A 233 9.59 28.44 2.14
N ASP A 234 10.82 28.70 1.76
CA ASP A 234 12.00 28.48 2.63
C ASP A 234 11.92 29.27 3.96
N SER A 235 11.18 30.39 3.98
CA SER A 235 10.92 31.19 5.19
C SER A 235 10.06 30.46 6.23
N ASP A 236 9.26 29.50 5.80
CA ASP A 236 8.34 28.73 6.63
C ASP A 236 8.98 27.45 7.18
N LEU A 237 10.25 27.22 6.81
CA LEU A 237 11.01 26.07 7.22
C LEU A 237 12.00 26.43 8.34
N ARG A 238 11.91 25.67 9.41
CA ARG A 238 12.96 25.63 10.42
C ARG A 238 13.81 24.38 10.19
N VAL A 239 15.08 24.58 9.86
CA VAL A 239 16.05 23.53 9.60
C VAL A 239 17.01 23.42 10.78
N ASP A 240 16.93 22.32 11.50
CA ASP A 240 17.83 22.02 12.62
C ASP A 240 18.81 20.91 12.20
N THR A 241 20.10 21.10 12.44
CA THR A 241 21.12 20.07 12.26
C THR A 241 21.40 19.40 13.60
N PHE A 242 21.54 18.10 13.60
CA PHE A 242 21.85 17.33 14.81
C PHE A 242 22.81 16.17 14.51
N ARG A 243 23.35 15.60 15.56
CA ARG A 243 24.24 14.44 15.43
C ARG A 243 23.44 13.20 15.18
N ALA A 244 23.80 12.47 14.13
CA ALA A 244 23.21 11.17 13.87
C ALA A 244 23.51 10.24 15.06
N SER A 245 22.48 9.61 15.62
CA SER A 245 22.59 8.57 16.65
C SER A 245 22.37 7.21 15.99
N GLY A 246 23.42 6.40 15.83
CA GLY A 246 23.35 5.06 15.27
C GLY A 246 24.67 4.32 15.37
N ALA A 247 24.64 3.00 15.15
CA ALA A 247 25.81 2.12 15.15
C ALA A 247 26.74 2.42 13.96
N GLY A 248 27.47 3.52 14.01
CA GLY A 248 28.44 3.93 13.02
C GLY A 248 29.71 4.41 13.70
N GLY A 249 30.87 4.00 13.18
CA GLY A 249 32.18 4.25 13.77
C GLY A 249 32.46 5.75 14.07
N GLN A 250 33.59 6.00 14.72
CA GLN A 250 34.01 7.28 15.32
C GLN A 250 33.81 8.56 14.46
N HIS A 251 33.56 8.42 13.16
CA HIS A 251 33.35 9.53 12.22
C HIS A 251 31.86 10.00 12.18
N VAL A 252 30.90 9.11 12.42
CA VAL A 252 29.44 9.41 12.39
C VAL A 252 29.06 10.25 13.62
N ASN A 253 29.75 10.03 14.74
CA ASN A 253 29.47 10.73 16.01
C ASN A 253 30.12 12.13 16.12
N LYS A 254 30.88 12.58 15.11
CA LYS A 254 31.58 13.87 15.14
C LYS A 254 31.04 14.95 14.20
N THR A 255 30.18 14.56 13.24
CA THR A 255 29.63 15.51 12.26
C THR A 255 28.12 15.63 12.42
N ASP A 256 27.62 16.86 12.50
CA ASP A 256 26.19 17.18 12.53
C ASP A 256 25.60 17.02 11.10
N SER A 257 25.55 15.79 10.59
CA SER A 257 25.08 15.48 9.24
C SER A 257 23.58 15.20 9.16
N ALA A 258 22.93 14.90 10.29
CA ALA A 258 21.48 14.68 10.35
C ALA A 258 20.73 16.00 10.28
N ILE A 259 19.64 16.00 9.52
CA ILE A 259 18.79 17.18 9.29
C ILE A 259 17.39 16.89 9.82
N ARG A 260 16.83 17.85 10.54
CA ARG A 260 15.41 17.92 10.89
C ARG A 260 14.81 19.15 10.26
N ILE A 261 13.74 18.99 9.51
CA ILE A 261 12.99 20.11 8.92
C ILE A 261 11.62 20.15 9.60
N THR A 262 11.28 21.33 10.11
CA THR A 262 9.95 21.59 10.66
C THR A 262 9.29 22.65 9.79
N HIS A 263 8.12 22.33 9.22
CA HIS A 263 7.29 23.31 8.54
C HIS A 263 6.44 24.02 9.59
N ILE A 264 6.75 25.30 9.82
CA ILE A 264 6.18 26.09 10.93
C ILE A 264 4.66 26.21 10.85
N PRO A 265 4.05 26.48 9.67
CA PRO A 265 2.59 26.67 9.58
C PRO A 265 1.80 25.40 9.83
N THR A 266 2.30 24.23 9.41
CA THR A 266 1.58 22.94 9.55
C THR A 266 2.02 22.13 10.75
N GLY A 267 3.17 22.48 11.37
CA GLY A 267 3.79 21.72 12.46
C GLY A 267 4.38 20.37 12.04
N ILE A 268 4.42 20.08 10.74
CA ILE A 268 4.97 18.82 10.21
C ILE A 268 6.49 18.81 10.42
N VAL A 269 6.99 17.72 11.02
CA VAL A 269 8.41 17.52 11.29
C VAL A 269 8.89 16.29 10.54
N VAL A 270 10.02 16.42 9.84
CA VAL A 270 10.72 15.31 9.18
C VAL A 270 12.19 15.33 9.58
N ALA A 271 12.80 14.14 9.66
CA ALA A 271 14.22 14.02 9.96
C ALA A 271 14.85 13.02 9.00
N CYS A 272 16.07 13.29 8.55
CA CYS A 272 16.84 12.42 7.68
C CYS A 272 18.30 12.38 8.11
N GLN A 273 18.85 11.15 8.25
CA GLN A 273 20.23 10.90 8.66
C GLN A 273 20.90 9.77 7.86
N THR A 274 20.41 9.51 6.65
CA THR A 274 20.83 8.36 5.83
C THR A 274 22.20 8.50 5.21
N ASP A 275 22.64 9.73 4.93
CA ASP A 275 23.90 9.98 4.23
C ASP A 275 24.89 10.74 5.14
N ARG A 276 26.18 10.58 4.84
CA ARG A 276 27.24 11.38 5.48
C ARG A 276 27.24 12.84 5.01
N SER A 277 26.59 13.13 3.90
CA SER A 277 26.45 14.46 3.32
C SER A 277 25.20 15.13 3.87
N GLN A 278 25.39 16.22 4.63
CA GLN A 278 24.32 17.08 5.10
C GLN A 278 23.41 17.58 3.95
N HIS A 279 24.01 17.84 2.78
CA HIS A 279 23.28 18.35 1.61
C HIS A 279 22.33 17.30 1.03
N ARG A 280 22.74 16.03 0.97
CA ARG A 280 21.88 14.92 0.53
C ARG A 280 20.77 14.64 1.53
N ASN A 281 21.08 14.67 2.82
CA ASN A 281 20.07 14.52 3.87
C ASN A 281 19.03 15.65 3.82
N ARG A 282 19.45 16.89 3.50
CA ARG A 282 18.52 18.02 3.32
C ARG A 282 17.59 17.79 2.11
N ALA A 283 18.14 17.39 0.97
CA ALA A 283 17.32 17.09 -0.22
C ALA A 283 16.30 15.99 0.06
N LYS A 284 16.72 14.89 0.69
CA LYS A 284 15.84 13.78 1.05
C LYS A 284 14.78 14.17 2.09
N ALA A 285 15.17 14.97 3.10
CA ALA A 285 14.21 15.50 4.08
C ALA A 285 13.18 16.43 3.43
N MET A 286 13.56 17.21 2.41
CA MET A 286 12.62 18.04 1.64
C MET A 286 11.63 17.18 0.84
N GLU A 287 12.07 16.09 0.21
CA GLU A 287 11.17 15.13 -0.45
C GLU A 287 10.17 14.52 0.55
N MET A 288 10.66 14.10 1.71
CA MET A 288 9.80 13.58 2.78
C MET A 288 8.81 14.62 3.30
N LEU A 289 9.22 15.87 3.42
CA LEU A 289 8.34 16.97 3.83
C LEU A 289 7.23 17.20 2.79
N ARG A 290 7.58 17.24 1.50
CA ARG A 290 6.61 17.37 0.40
C ARG A 290 5.59 16.24 0.43
N ALA A 291 6.06 14.99 0.60
CA ALA A 291 5.18 13.83 0.69
C ALA A 291 4.19 13.92 1.87
N ARG A 292 4.65 14.35 3.05
CA ARG A 292 3.77 14.54 4.21
C ARG A 292 2.78 15.70 4.03
N MET A 293 3.22 16.78 3.41
CA MET A 293 2.34 17.93 3.12
C MET A 293 1.26 17.55 2.10
N TYR A 294 1.63 16.75 1.09
CA TYR A 294 0.68 16.22 0.11
C TYR A 294 -0.39 15.35 0.79
N GLU A 295 0.03 14.42 1.63
CA GLU A 295 -0.90 13.58 2.38
C GLU A 295 -1.82 14.40 3.28
N ALA A 296 -1.29 15.40 3.96
CA ALA A 296 -2.09 16.31 4.78
C ALA A 296 -3.11 17.10 3.94
N GLU A 297 -2.74 17.54 2.74
CA GLU A 297 -3.66 18.23 1.83
C GLU A 297 -4.69 17.28 1.22
N LEU A 298 -4.29 16.04 0.88
CA LEU A 298 -5.20 15.00 0.42
C LEU A 298 -6.23 14.67 1.52
N GLN A 299 -5.78 14.43 2.75
CA GLN A 299 -6.66 14.20 3.89
C GLN A 299 -7.58 15.39 4.17
N LYS A 300 -7.10 16.61 3.98
CA LYS A 300 -7.91 17.82 4.13
C LYS A 300 -8.97 17.93 3.04
N ARG A 301 -8.66 17.54 1.80
CA ARG A 301 -9.63 17.45 0.69
C ARG A 301 -10.65 16.33 0.93
N GLU A 302 -10.19 15.15 1.35
CA GLU A 302 -11.04 14.03 1.73
C GLU A 302 -11.88 14.37 2.98
N ALA A 303 -11.30 15.03 3.99
CA ALA A 303 -12.04 15.50 5.17
C ALA A 303 -13.03 16.63 4.83
N ALA A 304 -12.73 17.50 3.88
CA ALA A 304 -13.67 18.50 3.39
C ALA A 304 -14.83 17.86 2.61
N ALA A 305 -14.55 16.82 1.83
CA ALA A 305 -15.56 15.98 1.19
C ALA A 305 -16.38 15.18 2.21
N ALA A 306 -15.73 14.61 3.23
CA ALA A 306 -16.36 13.89 4.33
C ALA A 306 -17.06 14.80 5.34
N GLN A 307 -16.62 16.05 5.55
CA GLN A 307 -17.34 17.03 6.40
C GLN A 307 -18.66 17.50 5.79
N THR A 308 -18.78 17.48 4.47
CA THR A 308 -20.08 17.67 3.82
C THR A 308 -21.03 16.50 4.15
N GLU A 309 -20.49 15.35 4.52
CA GLU A 309 -21.21 14.12 4.87
C GLU A 309 -21.26 13.80 6.37
N ALA A 310 -20.25 14.17 7.14
CA ALA A 310 -20.06 13.79 8.55
C ALA A 310 -20.50 14.86 9.55
N SER A 311 -21.58 15.61 9.27
CA SER A 311 -22.30 16.30 10.36
C SER A 311 -22.95 15.32 11.36
N LYS A 312 -22.55 14.03 11.38
CA LYS A 312 -23.23 12.97 12.15
C LYS A 312 -22.39 11.99 12.97
N THR A 313 -21.06 12.08 13.11
CA THR A 313 -20.40 11.16 14.05
C THR A 313 -19.14 11.74 14.71
N ASP A 314 -19.15 11.67 16.06
CA ASP A 314 -18.04 12.04 16.95
C ASP A 314 -16.74 11.27 16.63
N ILE A 315 -15.64 12.02 16.55
CA ILE A 315 -14.28 11.48 16.38
C ILE A 315 -13.77 11.03 17.75
N GLY A 316 -13.86 9.72 18.03
CA GLY A 316 -13.19 9.09 19.18
C GLY A 316 -11.76 8.74 18.86
N TRP A 317 -10.80 9.19 19.69
CA TRP A 317 -9.41 8.73 19.72
C TRP A 317 -9.36 7.21 19.88
N GLY A 318 -8.74 6.46 18.90
CA GLY A 318 -8.38 5.06 19.14
C GLY A 318 -8.93 4.04 18.16
N HIS A 319 -9.05 4.36 16.86
CA HIS A 319 -9.36 3.33 15.87
C HIS A 319 -8.18 2.38 15.68
N GLN A 320 -8.16 1.31 16.53
CA GLN A 320 -7.30 0.16 16.29
C GLN A 320 -7.76 -0.51 15.00
N ILE A 321 -6.89 -0.58 14.01
CA ILE A 321 -7.21 -1.25 12.74
C ILE A 321 -7.06 -2.76 12.86
N ARG A 322 -6.06 -3.24 13.64
CA ARG A 322 -5.79 -4.68 13.75
C ARG A 322 -5.27 -5.06 15.13
N SER A 323 -5.73 -6.22 15.62
CA SER A 323 -5.30 -6.81 16.88
C SER A 323 -4.57 -8.12 16.62
N TYR A 324 -3.39 -8.26 17.20
CA TYR A 324 -2.52 -9.43 17.14
C TYR A 324 -2.46 -10.05 18.52
N VAL A 325 -3.01 -11.26 18.67
CA VAL A 325 -3.01 -12.01 19.93
C VAL A 325 -2.12 -13.24 19.75
N LEU A 326 -1.04 -13.31 20.53
CA LEU A 326 -0.10 -14.46 20.53
C LEU A 326 -0.32 -15.37 21.74
N ALA A 327 -0.96 -14.85 22.80
CA ALA A 327 -1.30 -15.59 24.01
C ALA A 327 -2.54 -14.99 24.70
N PRO A 328 -3.45 -15.82 25.25
CA PRO A 328 -3.41 -17.27 25.45
C PRO A 328 -3.83 -18.09 24.23
N TYR A 329 -4.38 -17.47 23.22
CA TYR A 329 -4.73 -18.07 21.91
C TYR A 329 -4.02 -17.31 20.79
N GLN A 330 -3.98 -17.89 19.63
CA GLN A 330 -3.32 -17.27 18.46
C GLN A 330 -4.38 -16.77 17.49
N LEU A 331 -4.43 -15.45 17.28
CA LEU A 331 -5.38 -14.82 16.35
C LEU A 331 -4.88 -13.45 15.92
N VAL A 332 -4.98 -13.15 14.63
CA VAL A 332 -4.90 -11.80 14.12
C VAL A 332 -6.27 -11.44 13.55
N LYS A 333 -6.82 -10.31 13.99
CA LYS A 333 -8.14 -9.82 13.56
C LYS A 333 -8.05 -8.37 13.12
N ASP A 334 -8.50 -8.09 11.91
CA ASP A 334 -8.76 -6.73 11.44
C ASP A 334 -10.13 -6.28 11.94
N LEU A 335 -10.15 -5.17 12.67
CA LEU A 335 -11.36 -4.67 13.34
C LEU A 335 -12.29 -3.92 12.38
N ARG A 336 -11.78 -3.50 11.23
CA ARG A 336 -12.54 -2.79 10.19
C ARG A 336 -13.32 -3.77 9.33
N THR A 337 -12.66 -4.81 8.84
CA THR A 337 -13.21 -5.76 7.87
C THR A 337 -13.74 -7.04 8.52
N GLY A 338 -13.33 -7.31 9.76
CA GLY A 338 -13.68 -8.55 10.46
C GLY A 338 -12.87 -9.78 10.01
N VAL A 339 -11.92 -9.62 9.09
CA VAL A 339 -11.05 -10.73 8.62
C VAL A 339 -10.18 -11.23 9.77
N GLU A 340 -10.09 -12.55 9.93
CA GLU A 340 -9.34 -13.22 10.98
C GLU A 340 -8.37 -14.26 10.41
N LYS A 341 -7.17 -14.36 11.00
CA LYS A 341 -6.18 -15.41 10.71
C LYS A 341 -5.68 -16.06 12.00
N GLY A 342 -5.75 -17.38 12.06
CA GLY A 342 -5.32 -18.19 13.22
C GLY A 342 -3.80 -18.43 13.29
N ASN A 343 -3.03 -17.95 12.33
CA ASN A 343 -1.55 -18.07 12.30
C ASN A 343 -0.89 -16.69 12.35
N PRO A 344 -0.66 -16.12 13.54
CA PRO A 344 0.00 -14.82 13.66
C PRO A 344 1.44 -14.82 13.13
N GLY A 345 2.14 -15.95 13.19
CA GLY A 345 3.50 -16.07 12.67
C GLY A 345 3.57 -15.78 11.18
N ALA A 346 2.67 -16.38 10.39
CA ALA A 346 2.60 -16.12 8.95
C ALA A 346 2.28 -14.64 8.65
N VAL A 347 1.39 -14.03 9.44
CA VAL A 347 1.04 -12.60 9.28
C VAL A 347 2.25 -11.72 9.58
N LEU A 348 2.96 -11.98 10.68
CA LEU A 348 4.18 -11.25 11.05
C LEU A 348 5.35 -11.50 10.09
N ASP A 349 5.28 -12.57 9.29
CA ASP A 349 6.21 -12.85 8.21
C ASP A 349 5.76 -12.29 6.86
N GLY A 350 4.71 -11.47 6.81
CA GLY A 350 4.29 -10.70 5.63
C GLY A 350 3.01 -11.17 4.93
N ALA A 351 2.26 -12.17 5.44
CA ALA A 351 1.01 -12.61 4.81
C ALA A 351 -0.15 -11.64 5.09
N LEU A 352 -0.11 -10.45 4.48
CA LEU A 352 -1.04 -9.33 4.71
C LEU A 352 -2.15 -9.19 3.65
N ASP A 353 -2.03 -9.86 2.51
CA ASP A 353 -2.86 -9.63 1.31
C ASP A 353 -4.37 -9.71 1.59
N ASP A 354 -4.82 -10.68 2.38
CA ASP A 354 -6.25 -10.84 2.68
C ASP A 354 -6.80 -9.67 3.51
N PHE A 355 -6.00 -9.10 4.41
CA PHE A 355 -6.39 -7.93 5.20
C PHE A 355 -6.46 -6.68 4.34
N MET A 356 -5.42 -6.45 3.52
CA MET A 356 -5.33 -5.29 2.62
C MET A 356 -6.43 -5.35 1.57
N SER A 357 -6.64 -6.50 0.95
CA SER A 357 -7.68 -6.74 -0.06
C SER A 357 -9.08 -6.49 0.49
N ALA A 358 -9.37 -7.03 1.69
CA ALA A 358 -10.66 -6.83 2.34
C ALA A 358 -10.90 -5.34 2.70
N SER A 359 -9.84 -4.64 3.13
CA SER A 359 -9.91 -3.21 3.44
C SER A 359 -10.17 -2.37 2.18
N LEU A 360 -9.50 -2.67 1.06
CA LEU A 360 -9.75 -2.02 -0.23
C LEU A 360 -11.19 -2.26 -0.71
N ALA A 361 -11.67 -3.51 -0.67
CA ALA A 361 -13.03 -3.85 -1.08
C ALA A 361 -14.09 -3.10 -0.26
N GLN A 362 -13.86 -2.95 1.04
CA GLN A 362 -14.77 -2.22 1.91
C GLN A 362 -14.81 -0.72 1.59
N SER A 363 -13.67 -0.10 1.31
CA SER A 363 -13.60 1.33 0.97
C SER A 363 -14.39 1.67 -0.29
N VAL A 364 -14.33 0.83 -1.31
CA VAL A 364 -15.09 1.01 -2.56
C VAL A 364 -16.59 0.78 -2.35
N GLY A 365 -16.97 -0.19 -1.51
CA GLY A 365 -18.37 -0.43 -1.14
C GLY A 365 -19.00 0.77 -0.42
N ALA A 366 -18.26 1.44 0.45
CA ALA A 366 -18.69 2.66 1.14
C ALA A 366 -18.92 3.82 0.14
N THR A 367 -17.93 4.09 -0.71
CA THR A 367 -18.01 5.17 -1.72
C THR A 367 -19.20 5.01 -2.68
N ARG A 368 -19.55 3.75 -3.02
CA ARG A 368 -20.71 3.46 -3.89
C ARG A 368 -22.07 3.66 -3.21
N SER A 369 -22.19 3.30 -1.94
CA SER A 369 -23.44 3.52 -1.19
C SER A 369 -23.72 5.01 -1.04
N GLU A 370 -22.68 5.82 -0.92
CA GLU A 370 -22.74 7.27 -0.82
C GLU A 370 -23.12 7.93 -2.16
N ALA A 371 -22.49 7.50 -3.25
CA ALA A 371 -22.80 8.00 -4.60
C ALA A 371 -24.24 7.66 -5.02
N SER A 372 -24.77 6.50 -4.61
CA SER A 372 -26.16 6.12 -4.90
C SER A 372 -27.18 6.86 -4.02
N ALA A 373 -26.81 7.28 -2.81
CA ALA A 373 -27.65 8.06 -1.92
C ALA A 373 -27.73 9.55 -2.33
N SER A 374 -26.68 10.08 -2.98
CA SER A 374 -26.65 11.45 -3.48
C SER A 374 -27.36 11.63 -4.84
N ALA A 375 -27.69 10.54 -5.52
CA ALA A 375 -28.38 10.52 -6.83
C ALA A 375 -29.92 10.32 -6.71
N GLN A 376 -30.46 10.19 -5.50
CA GLN A 376 -31.90 10.17 -5.17
C GLN A 376 -32.32 11.47 -4.48
#